data_72ce412b2d939f20be38101683f81f5f
#
_entry.id   72ce412b2d939f20be38101683f81f5f
#
_cell.length_a   1.000
_cell.length_b   1.000
_cell.length_c   1.000
_cell.angle_alpha   90.00
_cell.angle_beta   90.00
_cell.angle_gamma   90.00
#
_symmetry.space_group_name_H-M   'P 1'
#
loop_
_entity.id
_entity.type
_entity.pdbx_description
1 polymer ?
#
loop_
_entity_poly.entity_id
_entity_poly.type
_entity_poly.pdbx_seq_one_letter_code
_entity_poly.pdbx_strand_id
1 'polypeptide(L)' 'MNVTFKYNIGQLVFYNGHLYEVLARMHFETKWVRVNKYNLKNVDGCDINEYEPNVWEDDIKTLWRVK' A
#
# COMPACT_ATOMS: atom_id res chain seq x y z
N MET A 1 -14.69 -11.63 -12.74
CA MET A 1 -14.70 -11.12 -11.40
C MET A 1 -13.92 -9.85 -11.30
N ASN A 2 -14.44 -8.88 -10.57
CA ASN A 2 -13.78 -7.59 -10.44
C ASN A 2 -12.86 -7.55 -9.26
N VAL A 3 -11.72 -6.94 -9.45
CA VAL A 3 -10.78 -6.72 -8.37
C VAL A 3 -10.81 -5.24 -8.03
N THR A 4 -11.03 -4.94 -6.77
CA THR A 4 -11.08 -3.56 -6.32
C THR A 4 -9.89 -3.29 -5.41
N PHE A 5 -9.11 -2.28 -5.76
CA PHE A 5 -7.99 -1.85 -4.94
C PHE A 5 -8.39 -0.58 -4.20
N LYS A 6 -8.02 -0.52 -2.92
CA LYS A 6 -8.31 0.64 -2.11
C LYS A 6 -7.43 1.83 -2.49
N TYR A 7 -6.23 1.57 -2.97
CA TYR A 7 -5.27 2.63 -3.30
C TYR A 7 -4.86 2.55 -4.75
N ASN A 8 -4.50 3.69 -5.32
CA ASN A 8 -4.10 3.78 -6.73
C ASN A 8 -2.60 3.91 -6.86
N ILE A 9 -2.06 3.49 -7.99
CA ILE A 9 -0.65 3.67 -8.29
C ILE A 9 -0.37 5.17 -8.30
N GLY A 10 0.69 5.59 -7.65
CA GLY A 10 1.06 6.99 -7.52
C GLY A 10 0.45 7.68 -6.32
N GLN A 11 -0.46 7.04 -5.64
CA GLN A 11 -1.11 7.64 -4.48
C GLN A 11 -0.15 7.63 -3.28
N LEU A 12 -0.22 8.67 -2.47
CA LEU A 12 0.56 8.75 -1.25
C LEU A 12 -0.24 8.14 -0.11
N VAL A 13 0.41 7.33 0.69
CA VAL A 13 -0.23 6.63 1.80
C VAL A 13 0.72 6.61 2.98
N PHE A 14 0.21 6.28 4.16
CA PHE A 14 1.04 6.04 5.34
C PHE A 14 1.18 4.55 5.57
N TYR A 15 2.37 4.15 5.89
CA TYR A 15 2.64 2.78 6.27
C TYR A 15 3.71 2.81 7.34
N ASN A 16 3.45 2.16 8.44
CA ASN A 16 4.40 2.06 9.54
C ASN A 16 4.88 3.44 10.00
N GLY A 17 3.99 4.42 9.96
CA GLY A 17 4.31 5.76 10.45
C GLY A 17 5.06 6.65 9.48
N HIS A 18 5.29 6.20 8.27
CA HIS A 18 6.05 6.97 7.27
C HIS A 18 5.24 7.13 6.00
N LEU A 19 5.63 8.08 5.19
CA LEU A 19 4.92 8.41 3.95
C LEU A 19 5.51 7.63 2.79
N TYR A 20 4.65 6.98 2.03
CA TYR A 20 5.06 6.15 0.91
C TYR A 20 4.22 6.46 -0.31
N GLU A 21 4.78 6.16 -1.46
CA GLU A 21 4.05 6.23 -2.72
C GLU A 21 3.77 4.82 -3.22
N VAL A 22 2.58 4.57 -3.72
CA VAL A 22 2.21 3.26 -4.26
C VAL A 22 2.85 3.08 -5.63
N LEU A 23 3.69 2.09 -5.78
CA LEU A 23 4.37 1.81 -7.04
C LEU A 23 3.64 0.75 -7.85
N ALA A 24 3.06 -0.23 -7.19
CA ALA A 24 2.42 -1.33 -7.88
C ALA A 24 1.32 -1.92 -7.01
N ARG A 25 0.40 -2.58 -7.63
CA ARG A 25 -0.72 -3.23 -6.96
C ARG A 25 -0.77 -4.68 -7.40
N MET A 26 -1.05 -5.57 -6.46
CA MET A 26 -1.13 -6.98 -6.76
C MET A 26 -2.32 -7.58 -6.05
N HIS A 27 -2.99 -8.50 -6.69
CA HIS A 27 -4.13 -9.18 -6.10
C HIS A 27 -3.82 -10.67 -6.05
N PHE A 28 -3.97 -11.26 -4.89
CA PHE A 28 -3.77 -12.67 -4.70
C PHE A 28 -5.06 -13.30 -4.22
N GLU A 29 -5.44 -14.38 -4.82
CA GLU A 29 -6.68 -15.02 -4.47
C GLU A 29 -6.48 -16.53 -4.40
N THR A 30 -6.93 -17.12 -3.32
CA THR A 30 -6.95 -18.56 -3.20
C THR A 30 -8.39 -18.97 -2.94
N LYS A 31 -8.61 -20.24 -2.74
CA LYS A 31 -9.92 -20.74 -2.43
C LYS A 31 -10.46 -20.15 -1.14
N TRP A 32 -9.55 -19.76 -0.23
CA TRP A 32 -9.96 -19.32 1.09
C TRP A 32 -9.77 -17.81 1.32
N VAL A 33 -8.89 -17.19 0.57
CA VAL A 33 -8.44 -15.84 0.88
C VAL A 33 -8.33 -15.00 -0.36
N ARG A 34 -8.68 -13.72 -0.24
CA ARG A 34 -8.42 -12.72 -1.27
C ARG A 34 -7.70 -11.58 -0.59
N VAL A 35 -6.54 -11.20 -1.10
CA VAL A 35 -5.79 -10.11 -0.52
C VAL A 35 -5.22 -9.22 -1.60
N ASN A 36 -5.18 -7.93 -1.32
CA ASN A 36 -4.50 -6.97 -2.17
C ASN A 36 -3.21 -6.58 -1.47
N LYS A 37 -2.15 -6.50 -2.23
CA LYS A 37 -0.85 -6.10 -1.71
C LYS A 37 -0.28 -5.02 -2.60
N TYR A 38 0.65 -4.28 -2.05
CA TYR A 38 1.21 -3.12 -2.73
C TYR A 38 2.71 -3.08 -2.56
N ASN A 39 3.38 -2.55 -3.57
CA ASN A 39 4.79 -2.20 -3.43
C ASN A 39 4.84 -0.71 -3.18
N LEU A 40 5.58 -0.31 -2.18
CA LEU A 40 5.62 1.07 -1.74
C LEU A 40 7.04 1.61 -1.77
N LYS A 41 7.17 2.90 -2.05
CA LYS A 41 8.44 3.59 -2.02
C LYS A 41 8.37 4.71 -1.00
N ASN A 42 9.33 4.75 -0.07
CA ASN A 42 9.36 5.79 0.94
C ASN A 42 9.66 7.14 0.31
N VAL A 43 8.90 8.16 0.68
CA VAL A 43 9.06 9.49 0.11
C VAL A 43 9.24 10.58 1.15
N ASP A 44 9.30 10.24 2.43
CA ASP A 44 9.45 11.26 3.47
C ASP A 44 10.89 11.37 3.97
N GLY A 45 11.82 10.70 3.34
CA GLY A 45 13.21 10.85 3.70
C GLY A 45 13.67 9.95 4.82
N CYS A 46 12.84 9.05 5.27
CA CYS A 46 13.23 8.09 6.27
C CYS A 46 14.13 7.08 5.61
N ASP A 47 15.24 6.79 6.13
CA ASP A 47 16.16 5.93 5.54
C ASP A 47 16.06 4.52 5.92
N ILE A 48 15.07 4.10 6.63
CA ILE A 48 15.00 2.78 7.15
C ILE A 48 14.73 1.79 6.03
N ASN A 49 13.69 1.96 5.30
CA ASN A 49 13.37 1.10 4.18
C ASN A 49 12.84 1.95 3.07
N GLU A 50 13.64 2.13 2.05
CA GLU A 50 13.24 2.94 0.94
C GLU A 50 12.18 2.24 0.13
N TYR A 51 12.17 0.93 0.10
CA TYR A 51 11.24 0.17 -0.72
C TYR A 51 10.62 -0.94 0.13
N GLU A 52 9.30 -1.01 0.11
CA GLU A 52 8.57 -2.03 0.87
C GLU A 52 7.71 -2.84 -0.08
N PRO A 53 8.11 -4.06 -0.41
CA PRO A 53 7.32 -4.89 -1.30
C PRO A 53 6.27 -5.71 -0.56
N ASN A 54 5.23 -6.06 -1.24
CA ASN A 54 4.21 -7.00 -0.74
C ASN A 54 3.56 -6.56 0.57
N VAL A 55 3.25 -5.28 0.67
CA VAL A 55 2.60 -4.75 1.86
C VAL A 55 1.10 -5.03 1.76
N TRP A 56 0.54 -5.56 2.82
CA TRP A 56 -0.90 -5.89 2.84
C TRP A 56 -1.73 -4.62 2.88
N GLU A 57 -2.83 -4.65 2.15
CA GLU A 57 -3.71 -3.49 2.07
C GLU A 57 -4.17 -3.01 3.43
N ASP A 58 -4.43 -3.94 4.34
CA ASP A 58 -4.93 -3.58 5.65
C ASP A 58 -3.89 -2.90 6.54
N ASP A 59 -2.62 -3.02 6.19
CA ASP A 59 -1.56 -2.38 6.97
C ASP A 59 -1.29 -0.95 6.51
N ILE A 60 -1.92 -0.52 5.44
CA ILE A 60 -1.70 0.80 4.87
C ILE A 60 -2.81 1.73 5.36
N LYS A 61 -2.44 2.97 5.67
CA LYS A 61 -3.40 3.98 6.07
C LYS A 61 -3.46 5.06 5.02
N THR A 62 -4.65 5.59 4.84
CA THR A 62 -4.80 6.66 3.88
C THR A 62 -4.18 7.92 4.43
N LEU A 63 -3.60 8.71 3.56
CA LEU A 63 -3.04 9.97 3.93
C LEU A 63 -4.07 10.92 4.42
N TRP A 64 -5.30 10.88 3.91
CA TRP A 64 -6.31 11.78 4.23
C TRP A 64 -6.83 11.62 5.64
N ARG A 65 -7.18 12.69 6.28
CA ARG A 65 -7.68 12.60 7.58
C ARG A 65 -8.89 13.43 7.69
N VAL A 66 -9.60 13.02 8.45
CA VAL A 66 -10.83 13.66 8.68
C VAL A 66 -10.70 14.74 9.60
N LYS A 67 -11.10 15.41 9.72
CA LYS A 67 -11.07 16.27 10.70
C LYS A 67 -11.88 16.46 11.38
#